data_357358794233a93aa9bc73f6b8d457f1
#
_entry.id   357358794233a93aa9bc73f6b8d457f1
#
_cell.length_a   1.000
_cell.length_b   1.000
_cell.length_c   1.000
_cell.angle_alpha   90.00
_cell.angle_beta   90.00
_cell.angle_gamma   90.00
#
_symmetry.space_group_name_H-M   'P 1'
#
loop_
_entity.id
_entity.type
_entity.pdbx_description
1 polymer ?
#
loop_
_entity_poly.entity_id
_entity_poly.type
_entity_poly.pdbx_seq_one_letter_code
_entity_poly.pdbx_strand_id
1 'polypeptide(L)'
;MAKFLPTKIIVHHSLTRDSGSVSWGAIRKYHTKTLKWKEIGYHVGVELVKSGEELYFEALLGRMWDRRGAHCKGENRDSLAICFIGNFDKEKPGKQLLAAGAKVIALWLDFFCLAIKDIYSHHDFAPHKTCPGKLFNMESLRECVRRCYD
;
A
#
# COMPACT_ATOMS: atom_id res chain seq x y z
N MET A 1 -6.63 3.92 26.49
CA MET A 1 -6.73 3.29 25.16
C MET A 1 -5.44 2.57 24.86
N ALA A 2 -5.51 1.34 24.35
CA ALA A 2 -4.31 0.66 23.89
C ALA A 2 -3.69 1.45 22.73
N LYS A 3 -2.39 1.72 22.82
CA LYS A 3 -1.62 2.39 21.78
C LYS A 3 -1.60 1.47 20.53
N PHE A 4 -1.88 2.01 19.35
CA PHE A 4 -1.70 1.28 18.11
C PHE A 4 -0.20 1.01 17.89
N LEU A 5 0.15 -0.25 17.79
CA LEU A 5 1.51 -0.69 17.51
C LEU A 5 1.45 -1.72 16.38
N PRO A 6 1.85 -1.37 15.17
CA PRO A 6 1.84 -2.31 14.07
C PRO A 6 2.93 -3.37 14.26
N THR A 7 2.59 -4.60 13.91
CA THR A 7 3.48 -5.77 13.91
C THR A 7 3.72 -6.30 12.51
N LYS A 8 3.04 -5.75 11.53
CA LYS A 8 3.12 -6.17 10.13
C LYS A 8 2.72 -5.06 9.16
N ILE A 9 3.13 -5.22 7.92
CA ILE A 9 2.76 -4.38 6.78
C ILE A 9 1.99 -5.25 5.80
N ILE A 10 0.80 -4.80 5.37
CA ILE A 10 -0.02 -5.50 4.39
C ILE A 10 -0.06 -4.70 3.09
N VAL A 11 0.28 -5.38 2.01
CA VAL A 11 0.38 -4.81 0.66
C VAL A 11 -0.93 -5.03 -0.08
N HIS A 12 -1.44 -3.96 -0.66
CA HIS A 12 -2.68 -3.95 -1.46
C HIS A 12 -2.45 -3.36 -2.84
N HIS A 13 -3.37 -3.63 -3.76
CA HIS A 13 -3.57 -2.82 -4.96
C HIS A 13 -4.97 -2.21 -4.95
N SER A 14 -5.15 -1.15 -5.75
CA SER A 14 -6.46 -0.48 -5.85
C SER A 14 -7.45 -1.21 -6.73
N LEU A 15 -6.99 -2.18 -7.52
CA LEU A 15 -7.76 -2.89 -8.54
C LEU A 15 -8.28 -1.94 -9.66
N THR A 16 -7.73 -0.75 -9.74
CA THR A 16 -8.08 0.27 -10.72
C THR A 16 -6.87 0.54 -11.63
N ARG A 17 -7.14 0.84 -12.90
CA ARG A 17 -6.07 1.24 -13.81
C ARG A 17 -5.44 2.53 -13.29
N ASP A 18 -4.13 2.51 -13.15
CA ASP A 18 -3.38 3.74 -12.90
C ASP A 18 -3.32 4.54 -14.21
N SER A 19 -3.62 5.80 -14.11
CA SER A 19 -3.53 6.75 -15.21
C SER A 19 -2.89 8.02 -14.64
N GLY A 20 -2.35 8.88 -15.44
CA GLY A 20 -1.76 10.14 -14.96
C GLY A 20 -2.74 11.09 -14.23
N SER A 21 -3.90 10.62 -13.83
CA SER A 21 -4.88 11.31 -12.98
C SER A 21 -4.86 10.75 -11.57
N VAL A 22 -5.14 11.58 -10.58
CA VAL A 22 -5.03 11.24 -9.15
C VAL A 22 -6.10 10.22 -8.75
N SER A 23 -5.76 8.94 -8.75
CA SER A 23 -6.64 7.84 -8.33
C SER A 23 -6.79 7.75 -6.81
N TRP A 24 -5.81 8.23 -6.03
CA TRP A 24 -5.87 8.28 -4.57
C TRP A 24 -7.03 9.12 -4.05
N GLY A 25 -7.28 10.26 -4.67
CA GLY A 25 -8.44 11.10 -4.37
C GLY A 25 -9.76 10.38 -4.63
N ALA A 26 -9.85 9.59 -5.70
CA ALA A 26 -11.04 8.80 -6.02
C ALA A 26 -11.26 7.68 -4.98
N ILE A 27 -10.21 6.99 -4.52
CA ILE A 27 -10.27 5.98 -3.46
C ILE A 27 -10.75 6.62 -2.15
N ARG A 28 -10.16 7.78 -1.77
CA ARG A 28 -10.59 8.53 -0.60
C ARG A 28 -12.07 8.89 -0.67
N LYS A 29 -12.53 9.39 -1.81
CA LYS A 29 -13.94 9.72 -2.04
C LYS A 29 -14.84 8.50 -1.93
N TYR A 30 -14.45 7.38 -2.50
CA TYR A 30 -15.19 6.13 -2.39
C TYR A 30 -15.32 5.67 -0.93
N HIS A 31 -14.22 5.63 -0.18
CA HIS A 31 -14.24 5.22 1.22
C HIS A 31 -15.07 6.16 2.09
N THR A 32 -14.96 7.48 1.90
CA THR A 32 -15.63 8.45 2.78
C THR A 32 -17.06 8.79 2.34
N LYS A 33 -17.34 8.84 1.05
CA LYS A 33 -18.66 9.25 0.55
C LYS A 33 -19.58 8.06 0.26
N THR A 34 -19.04 6.97 -0.29
CA THR A 34 -19.82 5.78 -0.63
C THR A 34 -19.91 4.80 0.54
N LEU A 35 -18.75 4.41 1.12
CA LEU A 35 -18.71 3.49 2.26
C LEU A 35 -18.98 4.17 3.61
N LYS A 36 -19.05 5.51 3.64
CA LYS A 36 -19.30 6.31 4.85
C LYS A 36 -18.28 6.10 5.97
N TRP A 37 -17.04 5.74 5.61
CA TRP A 37 -15.95 5.68 6.56
C TRP A 37 -15.49 7.09 6.94
N LYS A 38 -14.91 7.23 8.14
CA LYS A 38 -14.37 8.53 8.59
C LYS A 38 -13.19 9.01 7.77
N GLU A 39 -12.37 8.06 7.31
CA GLU A 39 -11.14 8.31 6.56
C GLU A 39 -10.92 7.20 5.52
N ILE A 40 -9.97 7.43 4.60
CA ILE A 40 -9.47 6.37 3.71
C ILE A 40 -8.96 5.18 4.52
N GLY A 41 -9.11 3.95 4.02
CA GLY A 41 -8.76 2.74 4.77
C GLY A 41 -7.27 2.44 4.88
N TYR A 42 -6.45 2.95 3.96
CA TYR A 42 -5.00 2.72 3.85
C TYR A 42 -4.19 3.82 4.55
N HIS A 43 -2.95 3.50 4.93
CA HIS A 43 -2.02 4.45 5.53
C HIS A 43 -1.21 5.21 4.48
N VAL A 44 -0.79 4.53 3.41
CA VAL A 44 -0.09 5.14 2.26
C VAL A 44 -0.61 4.55 0.96
N GLY A 45 -0.68 5.40 -0.06
CA GLY A 45 -0.83 4.98 -1.46
C GLY A 45 0.42 5.32 -2.25
N VAL A 46 0.70 4.53 -3.28
CA VAL A 46 1.76 4.82 -4.26
C VAL A 46 1.11 4.94 -5.61
N GLU A 47 1.24 6.09 -6.24
CA GLU A 47 0.53 6.46 -7.46
C GLU A 47 1.45 7.08 -8.51
N LEU A 48 1.19 6.78 -9.77
CA LEU A 48 1.79 7.49 -10.90
C LEU A 48 1.13 8.87 -11.04
N VAL A 49 1.94 9.91 -11.04
CA VAL A 49 1.49 11.29 -11.18
C VAL A 49 2.13 11.91 -12.42
N LYS A 50 1.32 12.65 -13.16
CA LYS A 50 1.79 13.44 -14.29
C LYS A 50 1.86 14.92 -13.91
N SER A 51 3.05 15.50 -14.10
CA SER A 51 3.26 16.95 -13.95
C SER A 51 3.87 17.50 -15.23
N GLY A 52 3.08 18.26 -16.01
CA GLY A 52 3.48 18.64 -17.36
C GLY A 52 3.68 17.41 -18.25
N GLU A 53 4.90 17.22 -18.77
CA GLU A 53 5.28 16.03 -19.57
C GLU A 53 6.02 14.97 -18.75
N GLU A 54 6.32 15.26 -17.48
CA GLU A 54 7.02 14.34 -16.60
C GLU A 54 6.05 13.39 -15.91
N LEU A 55 6.48 12.14 -15.76
CA LEU A 55 5.81 11.09 -15.00
C LEU A 55 6.68 10.69 -13.82
N TYR A 56 6.10 10.66 -12.64
CA TYR A 56 6.79 10.20 -11.43
C TYR A 56 5.81 9.49 -10.50
N PHE A 57 6.35 8.78 -9.52
CA PHE A 57 5.54 8.11 -8.51
C PHE A 57 5.55 8.89 -7.22
N GLU A 58 4.38 9.09 -6.64
CA GLU A 58 4.20 9.71 -5.32
C GLU A 58 3.74 8.73 -4.28
N ALA A 59 4.24 8.91 -3.07
CA ALA A 59 3.69 8.30 -1.87
C ALA A 59 2.73 9.29 -1.22
N LEU A 60 1.46 8.91 -1.15
CA LEU A 60 0.37 9.77 -0.69
C LEU A 60 -0.12 9.30 0.68
N LEU A 61 -0.22 10.23 1.64
CA LEU A 61 -0.68 9.91 2.99
C LEU A 61 -2.18 9.63 3.03
N GLY A 62 -2.53 8.59 3.74
CA GLY A 62 -3.89 8.24 4.13
C GLY A 62 -4.11 8.44 5.62
N ARG A 63 -4.41 7.35 6.34
CA ARG A 63 -4.49 7.38 7.80
C ARG A 63 -3.12 7.61 8.41
N MET A 64 -3.11 8.31 9.52
CA MET A 64 -1.89 8.47 10.31
C MET A 64 -1.42 7.11 10.85
N TRP A 65 -0.11 6.97 11.01
CA TRP A 65 0.53 5.70 11.38
C TRP A 65 0.34 5.31 12.85
N ASP A 66 -0.28 6.15 13.63
CA ASP A 66 -0.68 5.91 15.02
C ASP A 66 -2.12 5.36 15.14
N ARG A 67 -2.79 5.10 14.03
CA ARG A 67 -4.17 4.66 13.95
C ARG A 67 -4.32 3.38 13.15
N ARG A 68 -5.23 2.51 13.61
CA ARG A 68 -5.59 1.33 12.85
C ARG A 68 -6.27 1.68 11.53
N GLY A 69 -5.97 0.93 10.48
CA GLY A 69 -6.60 1.05 9.18
C GLY A 69 -8.01 0.43 9.08
N ALA A 70 -8.53 0.39 7.88
CA ALA A 70 -9.73 -0.36 7.49
C ALA A 70 -9.47 -0.97 6.10
N HIS A 71 -8.63 -1.99 6.05
CA HIS A 71 -8.12 -2.55 4.79
C HIS A 71 -8.05 -4.09 4.76
N CYS A 72 -7.97 -4.73 5.92
CA CYS A 72 -7.91 -6.18 6.02
C CYS A 72 -8.68 -6.63 7.27
N LYS A 73 -9.82 -7.28 7.07
CA LYS A 73 -10.68 -7.74 8.17
C LYS A 73 -9.91 -8.71 9.07
N GLY A 74 -9.91 -8.42 10.37
CA GLY A 74 -9.19 -9.20 11.37
C GLY A 74 -7.79 -8.67 11.69
N GLU A 75 -7.12 -8.01 10.72
CA GLU A 75 -5.73 -7.58 10.82
C GLU A 75 -5.54 -6.07 11.05
N ASN A 76 -6.62 -5.28 11.02
CA ASN A 76 -6.53 -3.82 11.12
C ASN A 76 -5.98 -3.30 12.46
N ARG A 77 -5.93 -4.14 13.50
CA ARG A 77 -5.50 -3.74 14.85
C ARG A 77 -4.01 -3.47 14.96
N ASP A 78 -3.23 -4.20 14.17
CA ASP A 78 -1.77 -4.26 14.31
C ASP A 78 -1.05 -4.30 12.96
N SER A 79 -1.67 -3.76 11.92
CA SER A 79 -1.07 -3.68 10.59
C SER A 79 -1.11 -2.29 9.99
N LEU A 80 -0.04 -1.93 9.28
CA LEU A 80 0.00 -0.82 8.35
C LEU A 80 -0.39 -1.31 6.95
N ALA A 81 -1.02 -0.45 6.18
CA ALA A 81 -1.43 -0.75 4.82
C ALA A 81 -0.79 0.19 3.82
N ILE A 82 -0.15 -0.39 2.81
CA ILE A 82 0.30 0.31 1.62
C ILE A 82 -0.50 -0.17 0.42
N CYS A 83 -1.05 0.77 -0.36
CA CYS A 83 -1.85 0.48 -1.55
C CYS A 83 -1.12 0.97 -2.79
N PHE A 84 -0.69 0.05 -3.64
CA PHE A 84 -0.17 0.37 -4.96
C PHE A 84 -1.34 0.60 -5.92
N ILE A 85 -1.39 1.78 -6.52
CA ILE A 85 -2.46 2.12 -7.46
C ILE A 85 -2.22 1.39 -8.77
N GLY A 86 -3.16 0.56 -9.16
CA GLY A 86 -3.09 -0.25 -10.36
C GLY A 86 -3.95 -1.51 -10.28
N ASN A 87 -4.05 -2.24 -11.38
CA ASN A 87 -4.71 -3.54 -11.45
C ASN A 87 -3.68 -4.62 -11.81
N PHE A 88 -3.04 -5.17 -10.79
CA PHE A 88 -1.99 -6.17 -10.95
C PHE A 88 -2.50 -7.61 -11.07
N ASP A 89 -3.78 -7.78 -11.33
CA ASP A 89 -4.32 -9.00 -11.92
C ASP A 89 -4.12 -9.01 -13.44
N LYS A 90 -3.98 -7.85 -14.07
CA LYS A 90 -3.90 -7.68 -15.53
C LYS A 90 -2.52 -7.29 -16.04
N GLU A 91 -1.74 -6.57 -15.24
CA GLU A 91 -0.41 -6.09 -15.61
C GLU A 91 0.57 -6.23 -14.44
N LYS A 92 1.86 -6.33 -14.74
CA LYS A 92 2.90 -6.37 -13.71
C LYS A 92 3.18 -4.97 -13.19
N PRO A 93 3.45 -4.79 -11.88
CA PRO A 93 3.90 -3.51 -11.36
C PRO A 93 5.26 -3.14 -11.97
N GLY A 94 5.41 -1.88 -12.34
CA GLY A 94 6.68 -1.36 -12.85
C GLY A 94 7.75 -1.28 -11.76
N LYS A 95 9.03 -1.37 -12.17
CA LYS A 95 10.18 -1.29 -11.23
C LYS A 95 10.19 0.01 -10.41
N GLN A 96 9.85 1.13 -11.02
CA GLN A 96 9.82 2.44 -10.36
C GLN A 96 8.70 2.52 -9.32
N LEU A 97 7.53 1.95 -9.61
CA LEU A 97 6.43 1.84 -8.66
C LEU A 97 6.84 1.03 -7.43
N LEU A 98 7.45 -0.14 -7.65
CA LEU A 98 7.95 -0.98 -6.55
C LEU A 98 9.03 -0.26 -5.74
N ALA A 99 9.97 0.42 -6.40
CA ALA A 99 11.02 1.18 -5.73
C ALA A 99 10.46 2.33 -4.86
N ALA A 100 9.45 3.04 -5.35
CA ALA A 100 8.78 4.09 -4.58
C ALA A 100 8.10 3.54 -3.32
N GLY A 101 7.35 2.44 -3.46
CA GLY A 101 6.71 1.77 -2.32
C GLY A 101 7.71 1.14 -1.35
N ALA A 102 8.81 0.59 -1.87
CA ALA A 102 9.87 -0.01 -1.06
C ALA A 102 10.51 0.99 -0.09
N LYS A 103 10.69 2.25 -0.51
CA LYS A 103 11.22 3.32 0.37
C LYS A 103 10.29 3.60 1.55
N VAL A 104 8.98 3.63 1.32
CA VAL A 104 7.99 3.79 2.40
C VAL A 104 8.03 2.60 3.34
N ILE A 105 8.08 1.38 2.80
CA ILE A 105 8.14 0.16 3.60
C ILE A 105 9.41 0.12 4.43
N ALA A 106 10.58 0.42 3.86
CA ALA A 106 11.84 0.47 4.58
C ALA A 106 11.78 1.46 5.75
N LEU A 107 11.24 2.66 5.52
CA LEU A 107 11.01 3.63 6.59
C LEU A 107 10.14 3.07 7.73
N TRP A 108 9.07 2.35 7.40
CA TRP A 108 8.21 1.73 8.40
C TRP A 108 8.88 0.57 9.14
N LEU A 109 9.69 -0.24 8.44
CA LEU A 109 10.46 -1.30 9.10
C LEU A 109 11.38 -0.72 10.17
N ASP A 110 12.09 0.36 9.85
CA ASP A 110 12.99 1.02 10.81
C ASP A 110 12.21 1.68 11.94
N PHE A 111 11.17 2.45 11.62
CA PHE A 111 10.41 3.22 12.60
C PHE A 111 9.67 2.34 13.62
N PHE A 112 9.14 1.20 13.17
CA PHE A 112 8.37 0.28 14.01
C PHE A 112 9.15 -0.96 14.45
N CYS A 113 10.44 -1.04 14.17
CA CYS A 113 11.30 -2.18 14.48
C CYS A 113 10.76 -3.50 13.88
N LEU A 114 10.29 -3.45 12.65
CA LEU A 114 9.81 -4.61 11.89
C LEU A 114 10.92 -5.16 10.99
N ALA A 115 10.72 -6.37 10.48
CA ALA A 115 11.63 -7.04 9.57
C ALA A 115 10.95 -7.32 8.21
N ILE A 116 11.74 -7.66 7.19
CA ILE A 116 11.22 -7.99 5.85
C ILE A 116 10.21 -9.14 5.88
N LYS A 117 10.35 -10.10 6.79
CA LYS A 117 9.39 -11.18 7.00
C LYS A 117 8.00 -10.71 7.43
N ASP A 118 7.90 -9.49 7.97
CA ASP A 118 6.65 -8.91 8.44
C ASP A 118 5.88 -8.14 7.34
N ILE A 119 6.35 -8.27 6.09
CA ILE A 119 5.68 -7.75 4.89
C ILE A 119 4.82 -8.86 4.27
N TYR A 120 3.52 -8.67 4.27
CA TYR A 120 2.53 -9.63 3.78
C TYR A 120 1.72 -9.08 2.62
N SER A 121 1.16 -9.97 1.81
CA SER A 121 0.11 -9.64 0.86
C SER A 121 -1.26 -9.65 1.55
N HIS A 122 -2.23 -8.93 1.00
CA HIS A 122 -3.62 -9.06 1.46
C HIS A 122 -4.14 -10.50 1.27
N HIS A 123 -3.71 -11.16 0.20
CA HIS A 123 -4.05 -12.56 -0.08
C HIS A 123 -3.65 -13.53 1.06
N ASP A 124 -2.55 -13.26 1.76
CA ASP A 124 -2.09 -14.11 2.88
C ASP A 124 -3.14 -14.22 4.01
N PHE A 125 -3.95 -13.17 4.20
CA PHE A 125 -5.01 -13.12 5.21
C PHE A 125 -6.43 -13.27 4.62
N ALA A 126 -6.57 -13.14 3.32
CA ALA A 126 -7.84 -13.25 2.60
C ALA A 126 -7.64 -14.07 1.31
N PRO A 127 -7.51 -15.41 1.42
CA PRO A 127 -7.16 -16.28 0.28
C PRO A 127 -8.14 -16.24 -0.89
N HIS A 128 -9.38 -15.79 -0.65
CA HIS A 128 -10.39 -15.60 -1.69
C HIS A 128 -10.16 -14.33 -2.53
N LYS A 129 -9.23 -13.46 -2.13
CA LYS A 129 -8.84 -12.25 -2.87
C LYS A 129 -7.50 -12.45 -3.56
N THR A 130 -7.31 -11.81 -4.70
CA THR A 130 -6.04 -11.83 -5.44
C THR A 130 -5.10 -10.69 -5.01
N CYS A 131 -5.59 -9.73 -4.21
CA CYS A 131 -4.86 -8.53 -3.79
C CYS A 131 -3.51 -8.88 -3.11
N PRO A 132 -2.41 -8.29 -3.52
CA PRO A 132 -2.22 -7.12 -4.39
C PRO A 132 -2.23 -7.40 -5.90
N GLY A 133 -2.63 -8.58 -6.33
CA GLY A 133 -2.79 -8.96 -7.73
C GLY A 133 -1.98 -10.20 -8.11
N LYS A 134 -2.52 -11.01 -9.03
CA LYS A 134 -1.91 -12.27 -9.49
C LYS A 134 -0.52 -12.08 -10.10
N LEU A 135 -0.27 -10.91 -10.70
CA LEU A 135 0.98 -10.55 -11.35
C LEU A 135 1.89 -9.71 -10.46
N PHE A 136 1.46 -9.41 -9.22
CA PHE A 136 2.26 -8.71 -8.23
C PHE A 136 3.18 -9.70 -7.50
N ASN A 137 4.47 -9.64 -7.80
CA ASN A 137 5.45 -10.51 -7.16
C ASN A 137 5.92 -9.88 -5.84
N MET A 138 5.49 -10.43 -4.71
CA MET A 138 5.85 -9.97 -3.37
C MET A 138 7.36 -10.07 -3.10
N GLU A 139 8.04 -11.07 -3.65
CA GLU A 139 9.50 -11.21 -3.45
C GLU A 139 10.26 -10.12 -4.21
N SER A 140 9.79 -9.72 -5.39
CA SER A 140 10.36 -8.56 -6.08
C SER A 140 10.23 -7.27 -5.27
N LEU A 141 9.12 -7.08 -4.56
CA LEU A 141 8.96 -5.94 -3.65
C LEU A 141 9.93 -6.04 -2.45
N ARG A 142 10.03 -7.22 -1.82
CA ARG A 142 10.95 -7.44 -0.69
C ARG A 142 12.40 -7.21 -1.10
N GLU A 143 12.77 -7.60 -2.31
CA GLU A 143 14.10 -7.33 -2.87
C GLU A 143 14.36 -5.83 -3.05
N CYS A 144 13.36 -5.08 -3.53
CA CYS A 144 13.46 -3.62 -3.59
C CYS A 144 13.63 -3.00 -2.19
N VAL A 145 12.97 -3.57 -1.17
CA VAL A 145 13.12 -3.11 0.23
C VAL A 145 14.55 -3.38 0.74
N ARG A 146 15.10 -4.58 0.49
CA ARG A 146 16.51 -4.90 0.86
C ARG A 146 17.49 -3.89 0.29
N ARG A 147 17.32 -3.52 -0.98
CA ARG A 147 18.18 -2.52 -1.65
C ARG A 147 18.09 -1.12 -1.07
N CYS A 148 17.09 -0.83 -0.25
CA CYS A 148 17.03 0.46 0.45
C CYS A 148 18.06 0.55 1.60
N TYR A 149 18.68 -0.59 1.98
CA TYR A 149 19.69 -0.68 3.05
C TYR A 149 21.11 -0.86 2.52
N ASP A 150 21.30 -1.02 1.20
CA ASP A 150 22.61 -1.13 0.55
C ASP A 150 23.18 0.28 0.26
#